data_ef63019a8dd25759037d693d90fda14a
#
_entry.id   ef63019a8dd25759037d693d90fda14a
#
_cell.length_a   1.000
_cell.length_b   1.000
_cell.length_c   1.000
_cell.angle_alpha   90.00
_cell.angle_beta   90.00
_cell.angle_gamma   90.00
#
_symmetry.space_group_name_H-M   'P 1'
#
loop_
_entity.id
_entity.type
_entity.pdbx_description
1 polymer ?
#
loop_
_entity_poly.entity_id
_entity_poly.type
_entity_poly.pdbx_seq_one_letter_code
_entity_poly.pdbx_strand_id
1 'polypeptide(L)'
;MEEFDYVIAGAGAAGCVLANRLSASGKNTVAVIEAGGKDNHIWIKVPAGFNKTVYNDNLNWGYETAPGPHIDGRKIKFPRGKVLGGSGSINGHLYVRGQSADYDTWAQLGCRGWSWDDLLPYFKRAESRVGGSDEVRGRSGPLSIEDQGDPHDLSDAFMAANEALGLKRSPDYNGGDQEGTMLYQQMMKRGRRWSPVDAYLRPAMGRQNLKVITRALVESIDLEGRKAVGVTYRQDGQTKTIRARRDVILSGGAINTPQLLQISGIGNPEDLNAIGVAVKHALPGVGRNLRDHYAVRVSALVKGAGSLNERSHGLRLVGEVIRYAFTRKGLLAASPSHAGGYFKTRPGLETPDMQLYFAPASYAPGSYGTSVLDSVPGMTLGCSQLRPESTGHVKALSADPATKPEIQPNYLAVQHDRDALLAAMKYLRKLINTSPLKEHVVEENLPGPGVQTDEQWMAHARATGSTTYHPVGTAKLGTDPMAAVDPLSMRVIGLEGLRIADASCMPTMVSGNTYAATNAIAEKASDLIPAT
;
A
#
# COMPACT_ATOMS: atom_id res chain seq x y z
N MET A 1 10.52 9.16 33.78
CA MET A 1 9.71 8.62 32.68
C MET A 1 9.23 9.80 31.85
N GLU A 2 9.40 9.76 30.52
CA GLU A 2 8.93 10.85 29.66
C GLU A 2 7.43 10.71 29.44
N GLU A 3 6.74 11.85 29.30
CA GLU A 3 5.28 11.90 29.12
C GLU A 3 4.90 12.91 28.04
N PHE A 4 3.94 12.52 27.18
CA PHE A 4 3.41 13.32 26.07
C PHE A 4 1.87 13.28 26.08
N ASP A 5 1.23 14.21 25.39
CA ASP A 5 -0.23 14.13 25.22
C ASP A 5 -0.59 12.95 24.34
N TYR A 6 0.14 12.77 23.24
CA TYR A 6 -0.05 11.67 22.29
C TYR A 6 1.24 10.90 22.06
N VAL A 7 1.15 9.56 22.09
CA VAL A 7 2.23 8.65 21.73
C VAL A 7 1.81 7.83 20.51
N ILE A 8 2.52 8.01 19.39
CA ILE A 8 2.22 7.35 18.11
C ILE A 8 3.20 6.18 17.92
N ALA A 9 2.69 4.97 17.82
CA ALA A 9 3.47 3.76 17.54
C ALA A 9 3.49 3.50 16.02
N GLY A 10 4.62 3.78 15.37
CA GLY A 10 4.85 3.69 13.94
C GLY A 10 4.86 5.04 13.23
N ALA A 11 5.97 5.35 12.55
CA ALA A 11 6.12 6.54 11.71
C ALA A 11 5.99 6.20 10.21
N GLY A 12 5.01 5.37 9.86
CA GLY A 12 4.63 5.03 8.49
C GLY A 12 3.82 6.15 7.80
N ALA A 13 3.07 5.79 6.75
CA ALA A 13 2.22 6.72 5.99
C ALA A 13 1.27 7.50 6.91
N ALA A 14 0.54 6.80 7.78
CA ALA A 14 -0.41 7.42 8.70
C ALA A 14 0.28 8.14 9.87
N GLY A 15 1.29 7.52 10.49
CA GLY A 15 1.97 8.12 11.65
C GLY A 15 2.66 9.44 11.32
N CYS A 16 3.21 9.61 10.10
CA CYS A 16 3.77 10.88 9.65
C CYS A 16 2.71 11.99 9.56
N VAL A 17 1.51 11.68 9.08
CA VAL A 17 0.37 12.62 9.04
C VAL A 17 -0.01 13.03 10.45
N LEU A 18 -0.28 12.06 11.33
CA LEU A 18 -0.70 12.29 12.70
C LEU A 18 0.34 13.10 13.49
N ALA A 19 1.64 12.75 13.37
CA ALA A 19 2.71 13.51 14.02
C ALA A 19 2.70 14.98 13.59
N ASN A 20 2.51 15.24 12.29
CA ASN A 20 2.42 16.61 11.78
C ASN A 20 1.17 17.33 12.30
N ARG A 21 -0.02 16.72 12.12
CA ARG A 21 -1.30 17.38 12.41
C ARG A 21 -1.50 17.62 13.90
N LEU A 22 -1.25 16.62 14.76
CA LEU A 22 -1.46 16.72 16.20
C LEU A 22 -0.49 17.68 16.88
N SER A 23 0.71 17.86 16.33
CA SER A 23 1.70 18.83 16.87
C SER A 23 1.57 20.24 16.28
N ALA A 24 0.68 20.46 15.30
CA ALA A 24 0.65 21.71 14.51
C ALA A 24 0.29 22.95 15.35
N SER A 25 -0.62 22.81 16.31
CA SER A 25 -1.08 23.92 17.14
C SER A 25 -0.06 24.40 18.20
N GLY A 26 0.98 23.60 18.48
CA GLY A 26 1.92 23.82 19.59
C GLY A 26 1.34 23.49 20.98
N LYS A 27 0.03 23.24 21.09
CA LYS A 27 -0.64 22.99 22.39
C LYS A 27 -0.46 21.55 22.90
N ASN A 28 -0.34 20.58 21.98
CA ASN A 28 -0.16 19.17 22.33
C ASN A 28 1.29 18.77 22.14
N THR A 29 1.82 17.99 23.09
CA THR A 29 3.10 17.32 22.95
C THR A 29 2.91 15.95 22.32
N VAL A 30 3.74 15.60 21.33
CA VAL A 30 3.61 14.38 20.54
C VAL A 30 4.93 13.64 20.50
N ALA A 31 4.92 12.35 20.82
CA ALA A 31 6.03 11.44 20.53
C ALA A 31 5.65 10.47 19.44
N VAL A 32 6.54 10.23 18.47
CA VAL A 32 6.37 9.17 17.46
C VAL A 32 7.54 8.22 17.54
N ILE A 33 7.25 6.92 17.61
CA ILE A 33 8.23 5.83 17.80
C ILE A 33 8.25 4.97 16.54
N GLU A 34 9.44 4.81 15.93
CA GLU A 34 9.65 4.04 14.70
C GLU A 34 10.71 2.97 14.92
N ALA A 35 10.36 1.72 14.56
CA ALA A 35 11.26 0.58 14.66
C ALA A 35 12.49 0.70 13.74
N GLY A 36 12.30 1.30 12.58
CA GLY A 36 13.35 1.51 11.60
C GLY A 36 14.20 2.75 11.84
N GLY A 37 15.19 2.93 10.98
CA GLY A 37 16.07 4.10 10.96
C GLY A 37 15.51 5.29 10.19
N LYS A 38 16.37 6.28 9.98
CA LYS A 38 16.07 7.47 9.16
C LYS A 38 15.96 7.14 7.67
N ASP A 39 15.20 7.95 6.92
CA ASP A 39 14.95 7.85 5.48
C ASP A 39 16.06 8.45 4.59
N ASN A 40 17.32 8.42 5.04
CA ASN A 40 18.44 9.07 4.37
C ASN A 40 19.13 8.21 3.29
N HIS A 41 18.65 6.97 3.07
CA HIS A 41 19.19 6.10 2.04
C HIS A 41 18.89 6.66 0.64
N ILE A 42 19.91 6.77 -0.23
CA ILE A 42 19.81 7.43 -1.53
C ILE A 42 18.67 6.87 -2.41
N TRP A 43 18.52 5.54 -2.42
CA TRP A 43 17.49 4.87 -3.22
C TRP A 43 16.05 5.12 -2.76
N ILE A 44 15.84 5.65 -1.54
CA ILE A 44 14.52 6.13 -1.12
C ILE A 44 14.12 7.38 -1.92
N LYS A 45 15.08 8.25 -2.27
CA LYS A 45 14.80 9.52 -2.95
C LYS A 45 14.75 9.39 -4.47
N VAL A 46 15.37 8.36 -5.03
CA VAL A 46 15.34 8.05 -6.47
C VAL A 46 14.08 7.22 -6.76
N PRO A 47 13.17 7.63 -7.66
CA PRO A 47 11.93 6.90 -7.91
C PRO A 47 12.13 5.41 -8.28
N ALA A 48 12.96 5.10 -9.27
CA ALA A 48 13.30 3.71 -9.64
C ALA A 48 14.04 2.94 -8.54
N GLY A 49 14.46 3.63 -7.48
CA GLY A 49 15.09 3.04 -6.31
C GLY A 49 14.20 2.08 -5.51
N PHE A 50 12.87 2.06 -5.78
CA PHE A 50 11.98 1.04 -5.19
C PHE A 50 12.52 -0.38 -5.46
N ASN A 51 13.12 -0.64 -6.63
CA ASN A 51 13.75 -1.90 -6.99
C ASN A 51 14.93 -2.30 -6.07
N LYS A 52 15.56 -1.31 -5.41
CA LYS A 52 16.69 -1.51 -4.49
C LYS A 52 16.27 -1.48 -3.02
N THR A 53 15.12 -0.88 -2.72
CA THR A 53 14.67 -0.69 -1.34
C THR A 53 13.66 -1.73 -0.88
N VAL A 54 12.81 -2.25 -1.79
CA VAL A 54 11.70 -3.14 -1.45
C VAL A 54 12.16 -4.48 -0.85
N TYR A 55 13.37 -4.94 -1.17
CA TYR A 55 13.97 -6.16 -0.62
C TYR A 55 15.28 -5.90 0.14
N ASN A 56 15.52 -4.65 0.55
CA ASN A 56 16.69 -4.31 1.37
C ASN A 56 16.40 -4.60 2.84
N ASP A 57 17.10 -5.55 3.44
CA ASP A 57 16.89 -6.02 4.82
C ASP A 57 17.04 -4.90 5.87
N ASN A 58 17.82 -3.87 5.58
CA ASN A 58 17.97 -2.72 6.48
C ASN A 58 16.78 -1.74 6.44
N LEU A 59 15.93 -1.84 5.40
CA LEU A 59 14.77 -0.96 5.17
C LEU A 59 13.44 -1.70 5.24
N ASN A 60 13.47 -3.03 5.49
CA ASN A 60 12.32 -3.91 5.37
C ASN A 60 12.20 -4.83 6.59
N TRP A 61 10.97 -5.18 6.94
CA TRP A 61 10.69 -6.20 7.96
C TRP A 61 11.02 -7.63 7.49
N GLY A 62 11.11 -7.86 6.17
CA GLY A 62 11.43 -9.15 5.59
C GLY A 62 10.36 -10.22 5.83
N TYR A 63 9.07 -9.84 5.81
CA TYR A 63 7.97 -10.78 5.96
C TYR A 63 7.78 -11.66 4.74
N GLU A 64 7.17 -12.83 4.98
CA GLU A 64 6.62 -13.76 3.98
C GLU A 64 5.23 -14.21 4.43
N THR A 65 4.41 -14.62 3.47
CA THR A 65 3.11 -15.24 3.79
C THR A 65 3.32 -16.66 4.33
N ALA A 66 2.35 -17.16 5.08
CA ALA A 66 2.20 -18.59 5.30
C ALA A 66 2.00 -19.33 3.97
N PRO A 67 2.22 -20.66 3.90
CA PRO A 67 1.91 -21.44 2.71
C PRO A 67 0.46 -21.24 2.28
N GLY A 68 0.23 -20.79 1.04
CA GLY A 68 -1.10 -20.48 0.53
C GLY A 68 -1.84 -21.74 0.02
N PRO A 69 -2.96 -22.16 0.63
CA PRO A 69 -3.63 -23.41 0.25
C PRO A 69 -4.18 -23.40 -1.17
N HIS A 70 -4.50 -22.23 -1.73
CA HIS A 70 -5.08 -22.08 -3.07
C HIS A 70 -4.06 -21.58 -4.12
N ILE A 71 -2.78 -21.52 -3.76
CA ILE A 71 -1.65 -21.14 -4.62
C ILE A 71 -0.52 -22.17 -4.53
N ASP A 72 -0.88 -23.44 -4.54
CA ASP A 72 0.01 -24.60 -4.56
C ASP A 72 1.04 -24.63 -3.40
N GLY A 73 0.62 -24.18 -2.21
CA GLY A 73 1.47 -24.12 -0.99
C GLY A 73 2.58 -23.08 -1.03
N ARG A 74 2.59 -22.18 -2.01
CA ARG A 74 3.64 -21.17 -2.16
C ARG A 74 3.63 -20.18 -0.99
N LYS A 75 4.83 -19.78 -0.58
CA LYS A 75 5.07 -18.60 0.25
C LYS A 75 5.41 -17.42 -0.64
N ILE A 76 4.90 -16.26 -0.34
CA ILE A 76 5.14 -15.03 -1.10
C ILE A 76 5.85 -14.03 -0.20
N LYS A 77 6.95 -13.43 -0.71
CA LYS A 77 7.63 -12.32 -0.01
C LYS A 77 6.65 -11.17 0.19
N PHE A 78 6.59 -10.65 1.41
CA PHE A 78 5.61 -9.66 1.83
C PHE A 78 6.30 -8.41 2.41
N PRO A 79 7.03 -7.63 1.58
CA PRO A 79 7.84 -6.51 2.06
C PRO A 79 7.01 -5.42 2.73
N ARG A 80 7.44 -4.98 3.91
CA ARG A 80 6.93 -3.83 4.65
C ARG A 80 8.08 -2.95 5.08
N GLY A 81 7.95 -1.62 4.91
CA GLY A 81 9.02 -0.70 5.27
C GLY A 81 9.29 -0.66 6.77
N LYS A 82 10.57 -0.81 7.16
CA LYS A 82 11.12 -0.61 8.51
C LYS A 82 12.06 0.58 8.50
N VAL A 83 11.49 1.75 8.35
CA VAL A 83 12.19 3.03 8.14
C VAL A 83 11.21 4.17 8.35
N LEU A 84 11.67 5.37 8.69
CA LEU A 84 10.80 6.56 8.68
C LEU A 84 10.03 6.66 7.35
N GLY A 85 8.71 6.87 7.45
CA GLY A 85 7.76 6.84 6.34
C GLY A 85 7.21 5.45 6.01
N GLY A 86 7.73 4.40 6.68
CA GLY A 86 7.27 3.02 6.51
C GLY A 86 7.29 2.57 5.05
N SER A 87 6.27 1.81 4.64
CA SER A 87 6.12 1.37 3.25
C SER A 87 5.98 2.53 2.25
N GLY A 88 5.55 3.73 2.67
CA GLY A 88 5.52 4.92 1.83
C GLY A 88 6.90 5.41 1.38
N SER A 89 7.97 5.02 2.07
CA SER A 89 9.35 5.33 1.68
C SER A 89 9.95 4.34 0.69
N ILE A 90 9.37 3.14 0.52
CA ILE A 90 9.91 2.07 -0.32
C ILE A 90 8.95 1.55 -1.40
N ASN A 91 7.71 2.05 -1.47
CA ASN A 91 6.68 1.63 -2.43
C ASN A 91 6.97 2.10 -3.87
N GLY A 92 6.11 1.68 -4.82
CA GLY A 92 6.17 2.10 -6.22
C GLY A 92 5.63 3.51 -6.49
N HIS A 93 5.34 4.30 -5.48
CA HIS A 93 4.86 5.70 -5.50
C HIS A 93 3.67 6.02 -6.42
N LEU A 94 2.90 5.03 -6.85
CA LEU A 94 1.63 5.27 -7.57
C LEU A 94 0.59 5.88 -6.62
N TYR A 95 -0.09 6.93 -7.08
CA TYR A 95 -1.15 7.60 -6.33
C TYR A 95 -2.51 7.21 -6.87
N VAL A 96 -3.26 6.46 -6.07
CA VAL A 96 -4.60 5.97 -6.40
C VAL A 96 -5.49 6.18 -5.18
N ARG A 97 -6.62 6.86 -5.36
CA ARG A 97 -7.57 7.09 -4.27
C ARG A 97 -8.56 5.95 -4.06
N GLY A 98 -8.85 5.17 -5.09
CA GLY A 98 -9.97 4.22 -5.12
C GLY A 98 -11.20 4.83 -5.80
N GLN A 99 -12.29 4.09 -5.77
CA GLN A 99 -13.60 4.49 -6.30
C GLN A 99 -14.46 5.11 -5.20
N SER A 100 -15.39 5.99 -5.55
CA SER A 100 -16.39 6.51 -4.61
C SER A 100 -17.16 5.37 -3.93
N ALA A 101 -17.54 4.36 -4.70
CA ALA A 101 -18.26 3.17 -4.23
C ALA A 101 -17.52 2.39 -3.10
N ASP A 102 -16.20 2.45 -3.02
CA ASP A 102 -15.45 1.80 -1.94
C ASP A 102 -15.81 2.41 -0.59
N TYR A 103 -15.83 3.74 -0.51
CA TYR A 103 -16.08 4.51 0.71
C TYR A 103 -17.57 4.56 1.06
N ASP A 104 -18.44 4.64 0.05
CA ASP A 104 -19.89 4.55 0.24
C ASP A 104 -20.27 3.18 0.80
N THR A 105 -19.58 2.13 0.37
CA THR A 105 -19.70 0.79 0.98
C THR A 105 -19.25 0.80 2.44
N TRP A 106 -18.19 1.50 2.82
CA TRP A 106 -17.81 1.61 4.24
C TRP A 106 -18.90 2.26 5.08
N ALA A 107 -19.52 3.35 4.58
CA ALA A 107 -20.63 4.00 5.26
C ALA A 107 -21.84 3.06 5.42
N GLN A 108 -22.17 2.30 4.36
CA GLN A 108 -23.25 1.29 4.37
C GLN A 108 -22.98 0.14 5.36
N LEU A 109 -21.73 -0.24 5.55
CA LEU A 109 -21.30 -1.25 6.54
C LEU A 109 -21.30 -0.72 8.00
N GLY A 110 -21.82 0.49 8.23
CA GLY A 110 -21.97 1.09 9.56
C GLY A 110 -20.87 2.10 9.94
N CYS A 111 -19.91 2.34 9.06
CA CYS A 111 -18.88 3.36 9.29
C CYS A 111 -19.42 4.75 8.89
N ARG A 112 -20.35 5.29 9.69
CA ARG A 112 -20.94 6.62 9.45
C ARG A 112 -19.87 7.69 9.41
N GLY A 113 -19.98 8.61 8.44
CA GLY A 113 -18.99 9.67 8.22
C GLY A 113 -17.76 9.20 7.42
N TRP A 114 -17.81 8.02 6.77
CA TRP A 114 -16.70 7.47 5.97
C TRP A 114 -17.09 7.22 4.51
N SER A 115 -18.14 7.88 4.02
CA SER A 115 -18.51 7.90 2.60
C SER A 115 -17.46 8.64 1.76
N TRP A 116 -17.59 8.57 0.44
CA TRP A 116 -16.73 9.35 -0.47
C TRP A 116 -16.77 10.84 -0.17
N ASP A 117 -17.98 11.40 -0.01
CA ASP A 117 -18.14 12.83 0.27
C ASP A 117 -17.53 13.24 1.61
N ASP A 118 -17.60 12.36 2.62
CA ASP A 118 -16.96 12.59 3.91
C ASP A 118 -15.41 12.57 3.84
N LEU A 119 -14.83 11.79 2.92
CA LEU A 119 -13.38 11.62 2.78
C LEU A 119 -12.75 12.52 1.71
N LEU A 120 -13.53 12.99 0.73
CA LEU A 120 -13.04 13.89 -0.31
C LEU A 120 -12.32 15.14 0.22
N PRO A 121 -12.82 15.85 1.25
CA PRO A 121 -12.10 16.97 1.86
C PRO A 121 -10.71 16.59 2.36
N TYR A 122 -10.54 15.38 2.91
CA TYR A 122 -9.26 14.89 3.43
C TYR A 122 -8.30 14.48 2.32
N PHE A 123 -8.78 13.89 1.24
CA PHE A 123 -7.98 13.70 0.02
C PHE A 123 -7.48 15.02 -0.54
N LYS A 124 -8.34 16.03 -0.61
CA LYS A 124 -7.96 17.38 -1.09
C LYS A 124 -6.99 18.06 -0.14
N ARG A 125 -7.18 17.94 1.18
CA ARG A 125 -6.28 18.50 2.21
C ARG A 125 -4.87 17.90 2.14
N ALA A 126 -4.79 16.61 1.77
CA ALA A 126 -3.54 15.89 1.70
C ALA A 126 -2.68 16.27 0.50
N GLU A 127 -3.27 16.53 -0.67
CA GLU A 127 -2.55 16.59 -1.94
C GLU A 127 -2.30 18.01 -2.47
N SER A 128 -1.23 18.11 -3.25
CA SER A 128 -0.95 19.22 -4.15
C SER A 128 -0.80 18.68 -5.58
N ARG A 129 -1.81 18.93 -6.43
CA ARG A 129 -1.89 18.47 -7.80
C ARG A 129 -2.16 19.64 -8.74
N VAL A 130 -1.50 19.68 -9.90
CA VAL A 130 -1.72 20.74 -10.92
C VAL A 130 -2.89 20.42 -11.83
N GLY A 131 -3.09 19.17 -12.25
CA GLY A 131 -4.18 18.77 -13.15
C GLY A 131 -5.48 18.38 -12.44
N GLY A 132 -6.53 18.09 -13.20
CA GLY A 132 -7.87 17.67 -12.72
C GLY A 132 -8.74 18.83 -12.24
N SER A 133 -10.03 18.54 -11.92
CA SER A 133 -10.99 19.55 -11.45
C SER A 133 -10.75 19.95 -10.00
N ASP A 134 -10.93 21.24 -9.68
CA ASP A 134 -10.87 21.76 -8.31
C ASP A 134 -11.96 21.20 -7.40
N GLU A 135 -13.03 20.65 -7.96
CA GLU A 135 -14.08 19.99 -7.19
C GLU A 135 -13.54 18.76 -6.46
N VAL A 136 -12.66 17.99 -7.11
CA VAL A 136 -12.15 16.73 -6.59
C VAL A 136 -10.66 16.74 -6.24
N ARG A 137 -9.87 17.72 -6.75
CA ARG A 137 -8.41 17.75 -6.56
C ARG A 137 -7.99 18.85 -5.56
N GLY A 138 -6.98 18.53 -4.73
CA GLY A 138 -6.33 19.49 -3.83
C GLY A 138 -5.15 20.20 -4.49
N ARG A 139 -4.90 21.48 -4.10
CA ARG A 139 -3.86 22.32 -4.70
C ARG A 139 -2.72 22.68 -3.77
N SER A 140 -2.94 22.62 -2.45
CA SER A 140 -2.03 23.18 -1.45
C SER A 140 -1.62 22.19 -0.35
N GLY A 141 -2.00 20.93 -0.47
CA GLY A 141 -1.63 19.89 0.49
C GLY A 141 -0.14 19.56 0.46
N PRO A 142 0.36 18.90 1.50
CA PRO A 142 1.78 18.60 1.63
C PRO A 142 2.28 17.51 0.66
N LEU A 143 1.41 16.64 0.17
CA LEU A 143 1.74 15.52 -0.70
C LEU A 143 1.71 15.95 -2.18
N SER A 144 2.87 16.09 -2.79
CA SER A 144 2.99 16.45 -4.22
C SER A 144 2.65 15.26 -5.11
N ILE A 145 1.73 15.47 -6.07
CA ILE A 145 1.28 14.49 -7.06
C ILE A 145 1.61 15.01 -8.45
N GLU A 146 2.45 14.29 -9.17
CA GLU A 146 2.88 14.60 -10.53
C GLU A 146 2.41 13.53 -11.52
N ASP A 147 2.33 13.90 -12.80
CA ASP A 147 2.14 12.95 -13.89
C ASP A 147 3.44 12.21 -14.20
N GLN A 148 3.35 11.11 -14.94
CA GLN A 148 4.51 10.42 -15.48
C GLN A 148 5.32 11.38 -16.37
N GLY A 149 6.55 11.69 -15.93
CA GLY A 149 7.36 12.74 -16.54
C GLY A 149 8.18 12.32 -17.77
N ASP A 150 8.16 11.06 -18.17
CA ASP A 150 8.92 10.51 -19.30
C ASP A 150 8.00 9.57 -20.10
N PRO A 151 7.22 10.10 -21.08
CA PRO A 151 6.34 9.31 -21.91
C PRO A 151 7.13 8.24 -22.67
N HIS A 152 6.51 7.10 -22.94
CA HIS A 152 7.13 5.95 -23.60
C HIS A 152 6.19 5.40 -24.67
N ASP A 153 6.68 5.20 -25.89
CA ASP A 153 5.90 4.76 -27.06
C ASP A 153 5.07 3.49 -26.77
N LEU A 154 5.63 2.52 -26.03
CA LEU A 154 4.89 1.34 -25.59
C LEU A 154 3.75 1.66 -24.63
N SER A 155 3.85 2.70 -23.81
CA SER A 155 2.75 3.12 -22.94
C SER A 155 1.62 3.75 -23.75
N ASP A 156 1.94 4.53 -24.76
CA ASP A 156 0.95 5.11 -25.68
C ASP A 156 0.28 4.02 -26.53
N ALA A 157 1.08 3.05 -27.04
CA ALA A 157 0.56 1.90 -27.76
C ALA A 157 -0.36 1.03 -26.88
N PHE A 158 -0.01 0.82 -25.59
CA PHE A 158 -0.86 0.13 -24.62
C PHE A 158 -2.20 0.85 -24.43
N MET A 159 -2.19 2.15 -24.22
CA MET A 159 -3.43 2.91 -24.04
C MET A 159 -4.28 2.91 -25.31
N ALA A 160 -3.67 3.07 -26.48
CA ALA A 160 -4.38 3.02 -27.77
C ALA A 160 -4.98 1.64 -28.06
N ALA A 161 -4.29 0.55 -27.70
CA ALA A 161 -4.84 -0.79 -27.80
C ALA A 161 -6.04 -1.02 -26.86
N ASN A 162 -6.01 -0.46 -25.66
CA ASN A 162 -7.17 -0.45 -24.77
C ASN A 162 -8.36 0.32 -25.39
N GLU A 163 -8.10 1.48 -26.00
CA GLU A 163 -9.14 2.25 -26.71
C GLU A 163 -9.75 1.46 -27.88
N ALA A 164 -8.93 0.74 -28.63
CA ALA A 164 -9.39 -0.16 -29.70
C ALA A 164 -10.26 -1.31 -29.17
N LEU A 165 -10.09 -1.70 -27.91
CA LEU A 165 -10.93 -2.67 -27.22
C LEU A 165 -12.14 -2.05 -26.51
N GLY A 166 -12.34 -0.74 -26.64
CA GLY A 166 -13.49 0.00 -26.07
C GLY A 166 -13.26 0.62 -24.70
N LEU A 167 -12.07 0.48 -24.11
CA LEU A 167 -11.74 1.12 -22.84
C LEU A 167 -11.20 2.53 -23.08
N LYS A 168 -12.03 3.54 -22.89
CA LYS A 168 -11.67 4.94 -23.15
C LYS A 168 -10.54 5.45 -22.25
N ARG A 169 -9.88 6.53 -22.65
CA ARG A 169 -8.93 7.21 -21.77
C ARG A 169 -9.67 7.89 -20.62
N SER A 170 -9.18 7.66 -19.40
CA SER A 170 -9.67 8.38 -18.23
C SER A 170 -8.94 9.71 -18.11
N PRO A 171 -9.66 10.84 -18.03
CA PRO A 171 -9.04 12.15 -17.84
C PRO A 171 -8.47 12.32 -16.42
N ASP A 172 -9.10 11.71 -15.43
CA ASP A 172 -8.64 11.72 -14.04
C ASP A 172 -9.28 10.58 -13.22
N TYR A 173 -8.61 9.45 -13.15
CA TYR A 173 -9.06 8.25 -12.43
C TYR A 173 -9.11 8.42 -10.89
N ASN A 174 -8.67 9.55 -10.36
CA ASN A 174 -8.73 9.89 -8.94
C ASN A 174 -9.92 10.82 -8.60
N GLY A 175 -10.82 11.05 -9.55
CA GLY A 175 -12.02 11.88 -9.37
C GLY A 175 -13.23 11.15 -8.78
N GLY A 176 -13.10 9.86 -8.45
CA GLY A 176 -14.20 9.02 -7.92
C GLY A 176 -14.66 7.95 -8.91
N ASP A 177 -14.61 8.21 -10.21
CA ASP A 177 -14.75 7.22 -11.28
C ASP A 177 -13.37 6.85 -11.84
N GLN A 178 -13.09 5.56 -11.88
CA GLN A 178 -11.80 5.06 -12.33
C GLN A 178 -11.83 4.47 -13.74
N GLU A 179 -13.02 4.20 -14.32
CA GLU A 179 -13.10 3.45 -15.58
C GLU A 179 -12.30 4.13 -16.70
N GLY A 180 -11.40 3.37 -17.32
CA GLY A 180 -10.58 3.86 -18.43
C GLY A 180 -9.12 3.46 -18.34
N THR A 181 -8.37 3.79 -19.41
CA THR A 181 -6.91 3.63 -19.48
C THR A 181 -6.22 4.98 -19.29
N MET A 182 -5.03 5.00 -18.66
CA MET A 182 -4.35 6.24 -18.30
C MET A 182 -2.84 6.02 -18.04
N LEU A 183 -2.11 7.12 -17.95
CA LEU A 183 -0.81 7.16 -17.26
C LEU A 183 -1.02 7.31 -15.76
N TYR A 184 -0.26 6.56 -14.96
CA TYR A 184 -0.36 6.66 -13.50
C TYR A 184 0.19 7.98 -12.97
N GLN A 185 -0.56 8.60 -12.07
CA GLN A 185 -0.09 9.72 -11.24
C GLN A 185 0.82 9.20 -10.12
N GLN A 186 1.78 10.00 -9.72
CA GLN A 186 2.87 9.57 -8.85
C GLN A 186 3.09 10.54 -7.69
N MET A 187 3.41 9.98 -6.52
CA MET A 187 3.85 10.76 -5.36
C MET A 187 5.29 11.21 -5.58
N MET A 188 5.45 12.27 -6.35
CA MET A 188 6.74 12.84 -6.72
C MET A 188 6.72 14.35 -6.60
N LYS A 189 7.91 14.92 -6.45
CA LYS A 189 8.15 16.36 -6.52
C LYS A 189 9.43 16.62 -7.29
N ARG A 190 9.30 17.27 -8.45
CA ARG A 190 10.41 17.58 -9.35
C ARG A 190 11.27 16.34 -9.67
N GLY A 191 10.58 15.25 -10.05
CA GLY A 191 11.24 14.00 -10.44
C GLY A 191 11.92 13.22 -9.31
N ARG A 192 11.61 13.52 -8.04
CA ARG A 192 12.08 12.75 -6.86
C ARG A 192 10.87 12.18 -6.12
N ARG A 193 11.02 10.98 -5.54
CA ARG A 193 10.00 10.46 -4.63
C ARG A 193 9.67 11.50 -3.56
N TRP A 194 8.39 11.72 -3.33
CA TRP A 194 7.87 12.57 -2.27
C TRP A 194 7.18 11.69 -1.23
N SER A 195 7.98 11.23 -0.27
CA SER A 195 7.56 10.27 0.75
C SER A 195 6.67 10.94 1.82
N PRO A 196 5.97 10.17 2.68
CA PRO A 196 5.25 10.75 3.82
C PRO A 196 6.17 11.51 4.78
N VAL A 197 7.46 11.15 4.84
CA VAL A 197 8.45 11.91 5.61
C VAL A 197 8.64 13.29 5.00
N ASP A 198 8.86 13.37 3.69
CA ASP A 198 9.09 14.64 3.00
C ASP A 198 7.84 15.54 3.04
N ALA A 199 6.64 14.93 2.91
CA ALA A 199 5.37 15.65 2.91
C ALA A 199 4.97 16.15 4.30
N TYR A 200 5.08 15.33 5.33
CA TYR A 200 4.49 15.61 6.63
C TYR A 200 5.51 15.69 7.77
N LEU A 201 6.35 14.66 7.95
CA LEU A 201 7.16 14.57 9.16
C LEU A 201 8.32 15.57 9.15
N ARG A 202 9.05 15.69 8.05
CA ARG A 202 10.24 16.56 7.93
C ARG A 202 9.92 18.03 8.20
N PRO A 203 8.81 18.61 7.68
CA PRO A 203 8.42 19.97 8.03
C PRO A 203 8.07 20.17 9.51
N ALA A 204 7.69 19.10 10.22
CA ALA A 204 7.30 19.16 11.62
C ALA A 204 8.47 18.86 12.59
N MET A 205 9.55 18.20 12.13
CA MET A 205 10.65 17.73 13.02
C MET A 205 11.36 18.84 13.80
N GLY A 206 11.27 20.09 13.37
CA GLY A 206 11.83 21.24 14.10
C GLY A 206 10.94 21.79 15.22
N ARG A 207 9.73 21.26 15.41
CA ARG A 207 8.81 21.72 16.45
C ARG A 207 9.26 21.22 17.83
N GLN A 208 9.29 22.09 18.83
CA GLN A 208 9.70 21.75 20.21
C GLN A 208 8.76 20.75 20.89
N ASN A 209 7.50 20.69 20.46
CA ASN A 209 6.46 19.80 20.98
C ASN A 209 6.35 18.47 20.22
N LEU A 210 7.26 18.16 19.29
CA LEU A 210 7.32 16.88 18.57
C LEU A 210 8.65 16.17 18.83
N LYS A 211 8.59 14.96 19.36
CA LYS A 211 9.75 14.05 19.52
C LYS A 211 9.64 12.87 18.57
N VAL A 212 10.67 12.66 17.75
CA VAL A 212 10.77 11.51 16.83
C VAL A 212 11.85 10.56 17.34
N ILE A 213 11.45 9.33 17.68
CA ILE A 213 12.32 8.29 18.24
C ILE A 213 12.44 7.19 17.17
N THR A 214 13.65 6.97 16.64
CA THR A 214 13.94 5.95 15.62
C THR A 214 14.77 4.80 16.20
N ARG A 215 14.80 3.66 15.49
CA ARG A 215 15.42 2.41 15.94
C ARG A 215 14.87 1.95 17.28
N ALA A 216 13.57 2.16 17.45
CA ALA A 216 12.85 1.89 18.69
C ALA A 216 11.64 1.00 18.39
N LEU A 217 11.72 -0.26 18.74
CA LEU A 217 10.66 -1.25 18.56
C LEU A 217 9.69 -1.18 19.74
N VAL A 218 8.44 -0.82 19.50
CA VAL A 218 7.40 -0.92 20.52
C VAL A 218 7.13 -2.38 20.81
N GLU A 219 7.23 -2.76 22.08
CA GLU A 219 7.12 -4.13 22.57
C GLU A 219 5.74 -4.42 23.16
N SER A 220 5.12 -3.43 23.81
CA SER A 220 3.80 -3.59 24.40
C SER A 220 3.08 -2.25 24.56
N ILE A 221 1.76 -2.35 24.68
CA ILE A 221 0.87 -1.28 25.11
C ILE A 221 0.68 -1.44 26.63
N ASP A 222 0.95 -0.37 27.37
CA ASP A 222 0.83 -0.36 28.82
C ASP A 222 -0.61 -0.01 29.19
N LEU A 223 -1.32 -0.95 29.84
CA LEU A 223 -2.72 -0.82 30.26
C LEU A 223 -2.82 -0.72 31.79
N GLU A 224 -3.56 0.28 32.26
CA GLU A 224 -4.07 0.37 33.64
C GLU A 224 -5.59 0.08 33.60
N GLY A 225 -5.96 -1.17 33.93
CA GLY A 225 -7.33 -1.65 33.73
C GLY A 225 -7.71 -1.66 32.24
N ARG A 226 -8.68 -0.83 31.86
CA ARG A 226 -9.14 -0.67 30.46
C ARG A 226 -8.58 0.58 29.76
N LYS A 227 -7.65 1.27 30.37
CA LYS A 227 -7.06 2.49 29.83
C LYS A 227 -5.62 2.24 29.39
N ALA A 228 -5.30 2.59 28.14
CA ALA A 228 -3.92 2.66 27.68
C ALA A 228 -3.27 3.93 28.22
N VAL A 229 -2.11 3.79 28.88
CA VAL A 229 -1.41 4.87 29.56
C VAL A 229 -0.01 5.13 28.98
N GLY A 230 0.42 4.33 28.04
CA GLY A 230 1.73 4.48 27.40
C GLY A 230 2.12 3.24 26.58
N VAL A 231 3.38 3.19 26.22
CA VAL A 231 3.99 2.04 25.54
C VAL A 231 5.38 1.77 26.12
N THR A 232 5.73 0.48 26.14
CA THR A 232 7.08 0.01 26.38
C THR A 232 7.75 -0.29 25.06
N TYR A 233 8.98 0.16 24.87
CA TYR A 233 9.74 -0.01 23.62
C TYR A 233 11.21 -0.34 23.89
N ARG A 234 11.84 -1.05 22.95
CA ARG A 234 13.28 -1.37 22.98
C ARG A 234 14.05 -0.46 22.04
N GLN A 235 15.07 0.20 22.56
CA GLN A 235 15.99 1.02 21.79
C GLN A 235 17.44 0.80 22.27
N ASP A 236 18.35 0.51 21.35
CA ASP A 236 19.78 0.26 21.64
C ASP A 236 19.98 -0.82 22.72
N GLY A 237 19.17 -1.89 22.67
CA GLY A 237 19.20 -3.00 23.64
C GLY A 237 18.54 -2.71 24.99
N GLN A 238 18.08 -1.49 25.23
CA GLN A 238 17.42 -1.08 26.47
C GLN A 238 15.91 -1.01 26.32
N THR A 239 15.17 -1.55 27.28
CA THR A 239 13.74 -1.36 27.42
C THR A 239 13.46 -0.03 28.10
N LYS A 240 12.60 0.77 27.48
CA LYS A 240 12.17 2.11 27.92
C LYS A 240 10.67 2.22 27.89
N THR A 241 10.10 3.06 28.74
CA THR A 241 8.66 3.35 28.79
C THR A 241 8.42 4.83 28.56
N ILE A 242 7.35 5.14 27.81
CA ILE A 242 6.87 6.48 27.56
C ILE A 242 5.37 6.54 27.83
N ARG A 243 4.91 7.55 28.57
CA ARG A 243 3.50 7.69 28.95
C ARG A 243 2.75 8.62 28.00
N ALA A 244 1.46 8.32 27.81
CA ALA A 244 0.50 9.14 27.10
C ALA A 244 -0.52 9.70 28.08
N ARG A 245 -0.63 11.02 28.19
CA ARG A 245 -1.67 11.67 29.01
C ARG A 245 -3.07 11.50 28.43
N ARG A 246 -3.16 11.51 27.09
CA ARG A 246 -4.44 11.40 26.36
C ARG A 246 -4.55 10.03 25.69
N ASP A 247 -3.84 9.83 24.56
CA ASP A 247 -4.01 8.62 23.78
C ASP A 247 -2.65 8.03 23.30
N VAL A 248 -2.59 6.73 23.30
CA VAL A 248 -1.67 5.94 22.47
C VAL A 248 -2.35 5.71 21.13
N ILE A 249 -1.66 5.98 20.03
CA ILE A 249 -2.19 5.85 18.67
C ILE A 249 -1.35 4.83 17.90
N LEU A 250 -1.95 3.73 17.47
CA LEU A 250 -1.27 2.73 16.67
C LEU A 250 -1.33 3.10 15.20
N SER A 251 -0.15 3.14 14.57
CA SER A 251 0.07 3.42 13.14
C SER A 251 1.12 2.49 12.54
N GLY A 252 1.19 1.25 13.04
CA GLY A 252 2.11 0.21 12.60
C GLY A 252 1.76 -0.45 11.26
N GLY A 253 0.58 -0.14 10.69
CA GLY A 253 0.07 -0.74 9.46
C GLY A 253 -0.56 -2.10 9.66
N ALA A 254 -1.13 -2.67 8.58
CA ALA A 254 -1.97 -3.86 8.62
C ALA A 254 -1.29 -5.15 9.14
N ILE A 255 0.02 -5.16 9.35
CA ILE A 255 0.74 -6.32 9.89
C ILE A 255 1.16 -6.07 11.35
N ASN A 256 1.82 -4.96 11.63
CA ASN A 256 2.38 -4.72 12.96
C ASN A 256 1.34 -4.21 13.97
N THR A 257 0.30 -3.49 13.53
CA THR A 257 -0.77 -3.03 14.44
C THR A 257 -1.51 -4.21 15.09
N PRO A 258 -2.05 -5.21 14.34
CA PRO A 258 -2.67 -6.35 15.00
C PRO A 258 -1.68 -7.20 15.79
N GLN A 259 -0.44 -7.36 15.35
CA GLN A 259 0.59 -8.07 16.12
C GLN A 259 0.82 -7.39 17.49
N LEU A 260 0.99 -6.06 17.50
CA LEU A 260 1.21 -5.31 18.75
C LEU A 260 0.01 -5.42 19.71
N LEU A 261 -1.22 -5.37 19.18
CA LEU A 261 -2.42 -5.60 19.99
C LEU A 261 -2.39 -7.00 20.63
N GLN A 262 -2.15 -8.04 19.84
CA GLN A 262 -2.12 -9.42 20.29
C GLN A 262 -1.06 -9.64 21.37
N ILE A 263 0.18 -9.24 21.15
CA ILE A 263 1.25 -9.40 22.17
C ILE A 263 1.02 -8.54 23.43
N SER A 264 0.16 -7.52 23.35
CA SER A 264 -0.25 -6.71 24.50
C SER A 264 -1.46 -7.29 25.25
N GLY A 265 -2.01 -8.42 24.81
CA GLY A 265 -3.16 -9.10 25.44
C GLY A 265 -4.52 -8.61 24.92
N ILE A 266 -4.56 -7.96 23.73
CA ILE A 266 -5.77 -7.47 23.09
C ILE A 266 -6.01 -8.28 21.81
N GLY A 267 -7.03 -9.13 21.77
CA GLY A 267 -7.28 -9.97 20.60
C GLY A 267 -8.21 -11.15 20.86
N ASN A 268 -8.16 -12.15 19.97
CA ASN A 268 -8.89 -13.39 20.14
C ASN A 268 -8.28 -14.20 21.30
N PRO A 269 -9.07 -14.61 22.31
CA PRO A 269 -8.57 -15.34 23.49
C PRO A 269 -7.81 -16.61 23.15
N GLU A 270 -8.26 -17.38 22.16
CA GLU A 270 -7.59 -18.63 21.74
C GLU A 270 -6.20 -18.36 21.16
N ASP A 271 -6.09 -17.34 20.28
CA ASP A 271 -4.82 -16.95 19.68
C ASP A 271 -3.83 -16.43 20.73
N LEU A 272 -4.31 -15.65 21.71
CA LEU A 272 -3.49 -15.12 22.81
C LEU A 272 -2.98 -16.22 23.72
N ASN A 273 -3.86 -17.13 24.13
CA ASN A 273 -3.52 -18.27 24.98
C ASN A 273 -2.48 -19.20 24.30
N ALA A 274 -2.60 -19.38 22.97
CA ALA A 274 -1.68 -20.22 22.20
C ALA A 274 -0.22 -19.72 22.23
N ILE A 275 -0.02 -18.42 22.45
CA ILE A 275 1.32 -17.80 22.57
C ILE A 275 1.70 -17.43 24.01
N GLY A 276 0.91 -17.89 25.00
CA GLY A 276 1.17 -17.65 26.42
C GLY A 276 0.93 -16.22 26.89
N VAL A 277 0.14 -15.42 26.14
CA VAL A 277 -0.21 -14.04 26.49
C VAL A 277 -1.54 -14.02 27.23
N ALA A 278 -1.55 -13.41 28.42
CA ALA A 278 -2.78 -13.24 29.20
C ALA A 278 -3.77 -12.33 28.47
N VAL A 279 -5.05 -12.76 28.43
CA VAL A 279 -6.14 -11.97 27.83
C VAL A 279 -6.47 -10.80 28.75
N LYS A 280 -6.09 -9.59 28.33
CA LYS A 280 -6.45 -8.32 29.00
C LYS A 280 -7.76 -7.75 28.44
N HIS A 281 -7.98 -7.92 27.13
CA HIS A 281 -9.20 -7.48 26.47
C HIS A 281 -9.54 -8.40 25.28
N ALA A 282 -10.68 -9.09 25.37
CA ALA A 282 -11.16 -9.95 24.30
C ALA A 282 -11.70 -9.10 23.13
N LEU A 283 -11.06 -9.18 21.98
CA LEU A 283 -11.43 -8.45 20.77
C LEU A 283 -11.16 -9.36 19.55
N PRO A 284 -12.07 -10.29 19.21
CA PRO A 284 -11.81 -11.40 18.30
C PRO A 284 -11.51 -10.99 16.86
N GLY A 285 -11.89 -9.77 16.45
CA GLY A 285 -11.61 -9.23 15.11
C GLY A 285 -10.15 -8.80 14.88
N VAL A 286 -9.35 -8.64 15.93
CA VAL A 286 -7.94 -8.26 15.79
C VAL A 286 -7.16 -9.34 15.05
N GLY A 287 -6.49 -8.95 13.99
CA GLY A 287 -5.75 -9.82 13.09
C GLY A 287 -6.61 -10.54 12.05
N ARG A 288 -7.94 -10.46 12.11
CA ARG A 288 -8.86 -11.07 11.13
C ARG A 288 -9.14 -10.10 9.97
N ASN A 289 -9.84 -10.56 8.92
CA ASN A 289 -10.23 -9.77 7.75
C ASN A 289 -9.03 -9.20 6.97
N LEU A 290 -7.86 -9.85 7.01
CA LEU A 290 -6.76 -9.46 6.14
C LEU A 290 -7.19 -9.55 4.68
N ARG A 291 -7.06 -8.47 3.93
CA ARG A 291 -7.28 -8.41 2.49
C ARG A 291 -6.05 -7.86 1.80
N ASP A 292 -5.80 -8.32 0.58
CA ASP A 292 -4.69 -7.84 -0.24
C ASP A 292 -4.98 -8.11 -1.71
N HIS A 293 -4.41 -7.31 -2.62
CA HIS A 293 -4.53 -7.53 -4.04
C HIS A 293 -3.53 -8.58 -4.53
N TYR A 294 -4.04 -9.60 -5.22
CA TYR A 294 -3.24 -10.61 -5.88
C TYR A 294 -3.16 -10.30 -7.37
N ALA A 295 -1.94 -10.14 -7.89
CA ALA A 295 -1.70 -9.80 -9.29
C ALA A 295 -1.05 -10.94 -10.05
N VAL A 296 -1.47 -11.09 -11.31
CA VAL A 296 -0.85 -11.97 -12.30
C VAL A 296 -0.32 -11.13 -13.46
N ARG A 297 0.70 -11.61 -14.13
CA ARG A 297 1.38 -10.91 -15.21
C ARG A 297 1.38 -11.72 -16.49
N VAL A 298 1.35 -10.99 -17.61
CA VAL A 298 1.65 -11.44 -18.96
C VAL A 298 2.81 -10.59 -19.46
N SER A 299 3.82 -11.20 -20.07
CA SER A 299 4.93 -10.44 -20.65
C SER A 299 5.20 -10.86 -22.09
N ALA A 300 5.74 -9.93 -22.86
CA ALA A 300 6.10 -10.13 -24.24
C ALA A 300 7.47 -9.54 -24.55
N LEU A 301 8.23 -10.19 -25.40
CA LEU A 301 9.41 -9.61 -26.03
C LEU A 301 8.96 -8.59 -27.08
N VAL A 302 9.69 -7.47 -27.18
CA VAL A 302 9.31 -6.36 -28.05
C VAL A 302 10.42 -5.93 -28.98
N LYS A 303 10.03 -5.23 -30.05
CA LYS A 303 10.95 -4.60 -31.02
C LYS A 303 10.50 -3.18 -31.38
N GLY A 304 11.44 -2.37 -31.82
CA GLY A 304 11.17 -1.07 -32.45
C GLY A 304 10.73 0.07 -31.53
N ALA A 305 10.58 -0.15 -30.22
CA ALA A 305 10.08 0.85 -29.29
C ALA A 305 11.03 1.18 -28.12
N GLY A 306 12.17 0.55 -28.03
CA GLY A 306 13.22 0.87 -27.05
C GLY A 306 12.78 0.69 -25.60
N SER A 307 12.58 -0.55 -25.13
CA SER A 307 12.14 -0.84 -23.77
C SER A 307 13.13 -0.30 -22.70
N LEU A 308 12.68 -0.16 -21.47
CA LEU A 308 13.55 0.25 -20.36
C LEU A 308 14.67 -0.76 -20.09
N ASN A 309 14.49 -2.02 -20.48
CA ASN A 309 15.53 -3.05 -20.41
C ASN A 309 16.80 -2.63 -21.16
N GLU A 310 16.67 -2.13 -22.39
CA GLU A 310 17.80 -1.69 -23.22
C GLU A 310 18.58 -0.51 -22.61
N ARG A 311 17.88 0.31 -21.80
CA ARG A 311 18.46 1.50 -21.15
C ARG A 311 19.07 1.18 -19.77
N SER A 312 18.82 -0.02 -19.22
CA SER A 312 19.17 -0.43 -17.86
C SER A 312 20.56 -1.05 -17.72
N HIS A 313 21.34 -1.15 -18.80
CA HIS A 313 22.63 -1.85 -18.81
C HIS A 313 23.75 -1.04 -19.50
N GLY A 314 25.00 -1.35 -19.13
CA GLY A 314 26.21 -0.83 -19.78
C GLY A 314 26.32 0.69 -19.81
N LEU A 315 26.87 1.24 -20.88
CA LEU A 315 27.06 2.69 -21.05
C LEU A 315 25.73 3.46 -21.14
N ARG A 316 24.64 2.83 -21.59
CA ARG A 316 23.31 3.45 -21.63
C ARG A 316 22.81 3.76 -20.22
N LEU A 317 23.03 2.86 -19.26
CA LEU A 317 22.69 3.12 -17.86
C LEU A 317 23.49 4.30 -17.29
N VAL A 318 24.78 4.43 -17.63
CA VAL A 318 25.59 5.60 -17.22
C VAL A 318 24.96 6.88 -17.77
N GLY A 319 24.56 6.89 -19.05
CA GLY A 319 23.85 8.02 -19.66
C GLY A 319 22.54 8.35 -18.92
N GLU A 320 21.75 7.36 -18.53
CA GLU A 320 20.52 7.56 -17.75
C GLU A 320 20.80 8.11 -16.34
N VAL A 321 21.87 7.69 -15.69
CA VAL A 321 22.28 8.25 -14.39
C VAL A 321 22.65 9.72 -14.53
N ILE A 322 23.43 10.09 -15.55
CA ILE A 322 23.78 11.48 -15.86
C ILE A 322 22.51 12.28 -16.19
N ARG A 323 21.68 11.76 -17.10
CA ARG A 323 20.39 12.40 -17.45
C ARG A 323 19.56 12.69 -16.20
N TYR A 324 19.38 11.71 -15.33
CA TYR A 324 18.62 11.90 -14.09
C TYR A 324 19.29 12.90 -13.14
N ALA A 325 20.60 12.88 -13.01
CA ALA A 325 21.33 13.81 -12.14
C ALA A 325 21.04 15.28 -12.50
N PHE A 326 20.98 15.60 -13.80
CA PHE A 326 20.78 16.96 -14.28
C PHE A 326 19.31 17.33 -14.56
N THR A 327 18.49 16.38 -15.04
CA THR A 327 17.12 16.68 -15.51
C THR A 327 16.02 16.14 -14.61
N ARG A 328 16.32 15.18 -13.74
CA ARG A 328 15.34 14.42 -12.92
C ARG A 328 14.32 13.64 -13.77
N LYS A 329 14.68 13.27 -14.99
CA LYS A 329 13.87 12.51 -15.96
C LYS A 329 14.57 11.21 -16.34
N GLY A 330 13.91 10.37 -17.14
CA GLY A 330 14.44 9.14 -17.68
C GLY A 330 14.22 7.93 -16.78
N LEU A 331 15.01 6.87 -17.02
CA LEU A 331 14.89 5.57 -16.37
C LEU A 331 14.83 5.64 -14.83
N LEU A 332 15.63 6.49 -14.22
CA LEU A 332 15.69 6.59 -12.76
C LEU A 332 14.47 7.32 -12.15
N ALA A 333 13.70 8.04 -12.95
CA ALA A 333 12.43 8.64 -12.57
C ALA A 333 11.23 7.71 -12.78
N ALA A 334 11.45 6.50 -13.32
CA ALA A 334 10.40 5.56 -13.65
C ALA A 334 9.74 4.95 -12.40
N SER A 335 8.43 4.74 -12.48
CA SER A 335 7.65 3.92 -11.55
C SER A 335 7.59 2.46 -12.02
N PRO A 336 7.14 1.52 -11.16
CA PRO A 336 6.95 0.12 -11.56
C PRO A 336 5.87 -0.07 -12.62
N SER A 337 4.95 0.88 -12.78
CA SER A 337 3.92 0.88 -13.81
C SER A 337 3.78 2.29 -14.36
N HIS A 338 3.99 2.44 -15.66
CA HIS A 338 3.87 3.72 -16.36
C HIS A 338 2.42 4.05 -16.69
N ALA A 339 1.73 3.07 -17.28
CA ALA A 339 0.33 3.17 -17.67
C ALA A 339 -0.49 2.08 -16.98
N GLY A 340 -1.78 2.19 -17.07
CA GLY A 340 -2.71 1.21 -16.55
C GLY A 340 -4.12 1.43 -17.03
N GLY A 341 -5.06 0.84 -16.31
CA GLY A 341 -6.46 1.00 -16.59
C GLY A 341 -7.31 0.36 -15.50
N TYR A 342 -8.58 0.73 -15.53
CA TYR A 342 -9.62 0.12 -14.72
C TYR A 342 -10.76 -0.28 -15.63
N PHE A 343 -11.17 -1.55 -15.61
CA PHE A 343 -12.19 -2.05 -16.50
C PHE A 343 -13.10 -3.07 -15.83
N LYS A 344 -14.23 -3.33 -16.45
CA LYS A 344 -15.22 -4.31 -16.02
C LYS A 344 -14.97 -5.64 -16.73
N THR A 345 -14.77 -6.71 -15.96
CA THR A 345 -14.49 -8.05 -16.52
C THR A 345 -15.72 -8.69 -17.16
N ARG A 346 -16.91 -8.23 -16.80
CA ARG A 346 -18.20 -8.75 -17.33
C ARG A 346 -19.24 -7.64 -17.45
N PRO A 347 -20.25 -7.80 -18.33
CA PRO A 347 -21.40 -6.90 -18.40
C PRO A 347 -22.18 -6.87 -17.08
N GLY A 348 -22.87 -5.76 -16.82
CA GLY A 348 -23.74 -5.58 -15.65
C GLY A 348 -23.03 -5.15 -14.36
N LEU A 349 -21.71 -5.02 -14.35
CA LEU A 349 -21.00 -4.38 -13.23
C LEU A 349 -21.23 -2.86 -13.30
N GLU A 350 -21.56 -2.26 -12.16
CA GLU A 350 -21.70 -0.81 -12.04
C GLU A 350 -20.36 -0.08 -12.14
N THR A 351 -19.34 -0.63 -11.50
CA THR A 351 -18.00 -0.06 -11.43
C THR A 351 -16.93 -1.08 -11.87
N PRO A 352 -15.74 -0.63 -12.30
CA PRO A 352 -14.61 -1.52 -12.58
C PRO A 352 -14.32 -2.46 -11.42
N ASP A 353 -14.00 -3.70 -11.74
CA ASP A 353 -13.60 -4.75 -10.80
C ASP A 353 -12.14 -5.18 -10.96
N MET A 354 -11.45 -4.65 -11.98
CA MET A 354 -10.09 -5.04 -12.32
C MET A 354 -9.20 -3.83 -12.58
N GLN A 355 -7.99 -3.86 -12.02
CA GLN A 355 -6.90 -2.91 -12.30
C GLN A 355 -5.89 -3.53 -13.28
N LEU A 356 -5.47 -2.75 -14.26
CA LEU A 356 -4.38 -3.05 -15.18
C LEU A 356 -3.10 -2.31 -14.77
N TYR A 357 -1.97 -2.98 -14.95
CA TYR A 357 -0.64 -2.41 -14.80
C TYR A 357 0.13 -2.60 -16.10
N PHE A 358 0.87 -1.59 -16.51
CA PHE A 358 1.74 -1.66 -17.68
C PHE A 358 3.11 -1.07 -17.38
N ALA A 359 4.15 -1.86 -17.67
CA ALA A 359 5.54 -1.42 -17.63
C ALA A 359 6.20 -1.68 -19.00
N PRO A 360 6.87 -0.68 -19.61
CA PRO A 360 7.65 -0.88 -20.84
C PRO A 360 8.99 -1.57 -20.52
N ALA A 361 8.93 -2.63 -19.74
CA ALA A 361 10.04 -3.44 -19.27
C ALA A 361 9.58 -4.88 -18.98
N SER A 362 10.44 -5.87 -19.18
CA SER A 362 10.26 -7.22 -18.68
C SER A 362 11.27 -7.57 -17.60
N TYR A 363 10.95 -8.62 -16.84
CA TYR A 363 11.77 -9.11 -15.74
C TYR A 363 12.38 -10.46 -16.08
N ALA A 364 13.60 -10.71 -15.62
CA ALA A 364 14.31 -11.95 -15.85
C ALA A 364 13.50 -13.16 -15.33
N PRO A 365 13.53 -14.32 -16.00
CA PRO A 365 12.82 -15.52 -15.58
C PRO A 365 13.13 -15.88 -14.12
N GLY A 366 12.10 -16.24 -13.34
CA GLY A 366 12.24 -16.56 -11.91
C GLY A 366 12.48 -15.35 -10.99
N SER A 367 12.63 -14.14 -11.53
CA SER A 367 12.88 -12.92 -10.74
C SER A 367 11.59 -12.19 -10.33
N TYR A 368 10.43 -12.79 -10.51
CA TYR A 368 9.15 -12.22 -10.10
C TYR A 368 9.16 -11.93 -8.59
N GLY A 369 9.17 -10.64 -8.26
CA GLY A 369 9.36 -10.16 -6.90
C GLY A 369 10.79 -9.84 -6.51
N THR A 370 11.78 -9.93 -7.41
CA THR A 370 13.19 -9.54 -7.13
C THR A 370 13.63 -8.27 -7.87
N SER A 371 12.79 -7.73 -8.75
CA SER A 371 13.05 -6.48 -9.48
C SER A 371 14.28 -6.50 -10.41
N VAL A 372 14.70 -7.66 -10.87
CA VAL A 372 15.77 -7.78 -11.85
C VAL A 372 15.17 -7.70 -13.26
N LEU A 373 15.53 -6.65 -13.99
CA LEU A 373 15.11 -6.49 -15.38
C LEU A 373 15.77 -7.54 -16.27
N ASP A 374 15.05 -7.97 -17.31
CA ASP A 374 15.58 -8.86 -18.33
C ASP A 374 16.71 -8.17 -19.12
N SER A 375 17.57 -8.96 -19.75
CA SER A 375 18.63 -8.47 -20.65
C SER A 375 18.13 -8.16 -22.06
N VAL A 376 16.94 -8.65 -22.43
CA VAL A 376 16.32 -8.47 -23.73
C VAL A 376 15.18 -7.45 -23.67
N PRO A 377 14.87 -6.76 -24.80
CA PRO A 377 13.75 -5.83 -24.83
C PRO A 377 12.42 -6.53 -24.57
N GLY A 378 11.65 -6.00 -23.62
CA GLY A 378 10.37 -6.58 -23.26
C GLY A 378 9.41 -5.58 -22.63
N MET A 379 8.16 -6.01 -22.46
CA MET A 379 7.12 -5.30 -21.73
C MET A 379 6.38 -6.26 -20.81
N THR A 380 5.78 -5.72 -19.76
CA THR A 380 4.97 -6.48 -18.80
C THR A 380 3.62 -5.81 -18.61
N LEU A 381 2.57 -6.60 -18.76
CA LEU A 381 1.21 -6.27 -18.40
C LEU A 381 0.83 -7.05 -17.15
N GLY A 382 0.08 -6.45 -16.25
CA GLY A 382 -0.42 -7.12 -15.05
C GLY A 382 -1.88 -6.79 -14.81
N CYS A 383 -2.55 -7.63 -14.05
CA CYS A 383 -3.90 -7.38 -13.57
C CYS A 383 -4.07 -7.84 -12.13
N SER A 384 -4.91 -7.14 -11.39
CA SER A 384 -5.37 -7.55 -10.06
C SER A 384 -6.83 -7.17 -9.85
N GLN A 385 -7.58 -8.05 -9.17
CA GLN A 385 -8.94 -7.74 -8.77
C GLN A 385 -8.94 -6.59 -7.74
N LEU A 386 -9.88 -5.64 -7.89
CA LEU A 386 -9.94 -4.44 -7.07
C LEU A 386 -10.54 -4.70 -5.69
N ARG A 387 -11.55 -5.55 -5.60
CA ARG A 387 -12.27 -5.85 -4.36
C ARG A 387 -12.35 -7.36 -4.13
N PRO A 388 -11.19 -8.02 -3.80
CA PRO A 388 -11.19 -9.46 -3.53
C PRO A 388 -12.07 -9.79 -2.33
N GLU A 389 -12.81 -10.89 -2.45
CA GLU A 389 -13.63 -11.45 -1.38
C GLU A 389 -12.84 -12.40 -0.49
N SER A 390 -11.75 -12.97 -1.00
CA SER A 390 -10.83 -13.80 -0.20
C SER A 390 -10.28 -12.99 0.97
N THR A 391 -10.43 -13.52 2.17
CA THR A 391 -9.96 -12.92 3.42
C THR A 391 -9.07 -13.85 4.20
N GLY A 392 -8.15 -13.28 4.94
CA GLY A 392 -7.19 -14.00 5.73
C GLY A 392 -6.98 -13.41 7.12
N HIS A 393 -5.78 -13.63 7.64
CA HIS A 393 -5.45 -13.16 9.00
C HIS A 393 -3.97 -12.82 9.14
N VAL A 394 -3.67 -12.06 10.21
CA VAL A 394 -2.35 -11.84 10.80
C VAL A 394 -2.40 -12.35 12.23
N LYS A 395 -1.53 -13.28 12.59
CA LYS A 395 -1.50 -13.92 13.89
C LYS A 395 -0.10 -13.86 14.49
N ALA A 396 0.03 -13.35 15.70
CA ALA A 396 1.28 -13.43 16.46
C ALA A 396 1.61 -14.90 16.75
N LEU A 397 2.88 -15.27 16.60
CA LEU A 397 3.36 -16.63 16.87
C LEU A 397 4.16 -16.74 18.19
N SER A 398 4.37 -15.60 18.86
CA SER A 398 5.10 -15.50 20.13
C SER A 398 4.73 -14.18 20.81
N ALA A 399 4.94 -14.12 22.12
CA ALA A 399 4.86 -12.89 22.88
C ALA A 399 6.05 -11.93 22.58
N ASP A 400 7.11 -12.40 21.94
CA ASP A 400 8.24 -11.55 21.52
C ASP A 400 7.90 -10.76 20.24
N PRO A 401 7.88 -9.42 20.28
CA PRO A 401 7.59 -8.56 19.15
C PRO A 401 8.58 -8.69 17.98
N ALA A 402 9.77 -9.24 18.22
CA ALA A 402 10.77 -9.50 17.17
C ALA A 402 10.44 -10.75 16.33
N THR A 403 9.61 -11.66 16.85
CA THR A 403 9.13 -12.83 16.12
C THR A 403 8.15 -12.40 15.04
N LYS A 404 8.40 -12.81 13.79
CA LYS A 404 7.52 -12.48 12.66
C LYS A 404 6.15 -13.16 12.85
N PRO A 405 5.04 -12.44 12.62
CA PRO A 405 3.70 -13.04 12.71
C PRO A 405 3.44 -13.96 11.51
N GLU A 406 2.47 -14.85 11.66
CA GLU A 406 1.85 -15.56 10.54
C GLU A 406 1.00 -14.56 9.73
N ILE A 407 1.22 -14.54 8.42
CA ILE A 407 0.47 -13.72 7.47
C ILE A 407 -0.17 -14.67 6.46
N GLN A 408 -1.48 -14.86 6.56
CA GLN A 408 -2.23 -15.75 5.68
C GLN A 408 -3.30 -14.95 4.91
N PRO A 409 -3.03 -14.52 3.67
CA PRO A 409 -3.99 -13.76 2.87
C PRO A 409 -5.13 -14.62 2.29
N ASN A 410 -4.95 -15.93 2.17
CA ASN A 410 -5.88 -16.85 1.50
C ASN A 410 -6.20 -16.47 0.05
N TYR A 411 -5.20 -16.03 -0.71
CA TYR A 411 -5.38 -15.67 -2.12
C TYR A 411 -6.10 -16.77 -2.90
N LEU A 412 -7.04 -16.36 -3.76
CA LEU A 412 -7.82 -17.24 -4.63
C LEU A 412 -8.72 -18.25 -3.89
N ALA A 413 -9.05 -18.04 -2.63
CA ALA A 413 -9.93 -18.92 -1.87
C ALA A 413 -11.37 -18.89 -2.42
N VAL A 414 -11.86 -17.74 -2.84
CA VAL A 414 -13.23 -17.53 -3.32
C VAL A 414 -13.31 -17.68 -4.84
N GLN A 415 -14.37 -18.33 -5.35
CA GLN A 415 -14.55 -18.56 -6.79
C GLN A 415 -14.66 -17.25 -7.56
N HIS A 416 -15.37 -16.28 -7.02
CA HIS A 416 -15.51 -14.95 -7.62
C HIS A 416 -14.16 -14.31 -7.97
N ASP A 417 -13.16 -14.42 -7.06
CA ASP A 417 -11.82 -13.88 -7.28
C ASP A 417 -11.09 -14.60 -8.42
N ARG A 418 -11.28 -15.92 -8.52
CA ARG A 418 -10.69 -16.73 -9.59
C ARG A 418 -11.28 -16.39 -10.95
N ASP A 419 -12.62 -16.25 -11.04
CA ASP A 419 -13.33 -15.96 -12.28
C ASP A 419 -12.96 -14.57 -12.83
N ALA A 420 -12.93 -13.56 -11.96
CA ALA A 420 -12.55 -12.20 -12.32
C ALA A 420 -11.08 -12.15 -12.81
N LEU A 421 -10.17 -12.82 -12.09
CA LEU A 421 -8.76 -12.86 -12.46
C LEU A 421 -8.54 -13.60 -13.79
N LEU A 422 -9.25 -14.71 -14.02
CA LEU A 422 -9.20 -15.47 -15.27
C LEU A 422 -9.65 -14.62 -16.47
N ALA A 423 -10.78 -13.91 -16.32
CA ALA A 423 -11.27 -13.01 -17.37
C ALA A 423 -10.25 -11.91 -17.68
N ALA A 424 -9.61 -11.35 -16.66
CA ALA A 424 -8.60 -10.32 -16.82
C ALA A 424 -7.32 -10.85 -17.51
N MET A 425 -6.83 -12.03 -17.17
CA MET A 425 -5.66 -12.62 -17.84
C MET A 425 -5.92 -12.85 -19.34
N LYS A 426 -7.10 -13.33 -19.70
CA LYS A 426 -7.53 -13.44 -21.11
C LYS A 426 -7.59 -12.07 -21.80
N TYR A 427 -8.05 -11.04 -21.09
CA TYR A 427 -8.03 -9.66 -21.59
C TYR A 427 -6.61 -9.17 -21.84
N LEU A 428 -5.64 -9.43 -20.94
CA LEU A 428 -4.23 -9.07 -21.17
C LEU A 428 -3.67 -9.70 -22.45
N ARG A 429 -3.95 -10.99 -22.71
CA ARG A 429 -3.54 -11.64 -23.96
C ARG A 429 -4.21 -11.03 -25.19
N LYS A 430 -5.50 -10.70 -25.10
CA LYS A 430 -6.21 -9.99 -26.17
C LYS A 430 -5.53 -8.65 -26.44
N LEU A 431 -5.14 -7.94 -25.40
CA LEU A 431 -4.54 -6.60 -25.49
C LEU A 431 -3.17 -6.64 -26.21
N ILE A 432 -2.27 -7.58 -25.88
CA ILE A 432 -0.98 -7.71 -26.58
C ILE A 432 -1.12 -8.11 -28.06
N ASN A 433 -2.28 -8.65 -28.45
CA ASN A 433 -2.62 -8.99 -29.83
C ASN A 433 -3.46 -7.94 -30.55
N THR A 434 -3.65 -6.75 -29.95
CA THR A 434 -4.45 -5.64 -30.49
C THR A 434 -3.53 -4.50 -30.94
N SER A 435 -3.74 -4.01 -32.19
CA SER A 435 -3.01 -2.82 -32.70
C SER A 435 -3.37 -1.56 -31.89
N PRO A 436 -2.43 -0.62 -31.69
CA PRO A 436 -1.06 -0.65 -32.22
C PRO A 436 -0.04 -1.42 -31.34
N LEU A 437 -0.40 -1.92 -30.16
CA LEU A 437 0.53 -2.61 -29.25
C LEU A 437 1.11 -3.88 -29.90
N LYS A 438 0.29 -4.64 -30.64
CA LYS A 438 0.68 -5.86 -31.36
C LYS A 438 1.88 -5.65 -32.28
N GLU A 439 2.02 -4.50 -32.89
CA GLU A 439 3.08 -4.19 -33.87
C GLU A 439 4.48 -4.21 -33.24
N HIS A 440 4.55 -3.98 -31.94
CA HIS A 440 5.78 -4.05 -31.17
C HIS A 440 6.08 -5.46 -30.64
N VAL A 441 5.10 -6.36 -30.60
CA VAL A 441 5.24 -7.71 -30.03
C VAL A 441 6.05 -8.62 -30.96
N VAL A 442 7.07 -9.27 -30.42
CA VAL A 442 7.79 -10.36 -31.09
C VAL A 442 7.15 -11.68 -30.73
N GLU A 443 7.01 -11.95 -29.44
CA GLU A 443 6.35 -13.15 -28.90
C GLU A 443 5.89 -12.91 -27.46
N GLU A 444 4.84 -13.63 -27.04
CA GLU A 444 4.45 -13.74 -25.64
C GLU A 444 5.38 -14.75 -24.95
N ASN A 445 6.18 -14.29 -23.99
CA ASN A 445 7.12 -15.14 -23.26
C ASN A 445 6.61 -15.57 -21.88
N LEU A 446 5.58 -14.92 -21.33
CA LEU A 446 4.92 -15.30 -20.07
C LEU A 446 3.41 -15.06 -20.19
N PRO A 447 2.54 -16.04 -19.95
CA PRO A 447 2.86 -17.46 -19.72
C PRO A 447 3.37 -18.19 -20.94
N GLY A 448 3.33 -17.56 -22.12
CA GLY A 448 3.67 -18.14 -23.41
C GLY A 448 2.45 -18.74 -24.13
N PRO A 449 2.56 -18.95 -25.44
CA PRO A 449 1.43 -19.35 -26.31
C PRO A 449 0.87 -20.74 -26.00
N GLY A 450 1.57 -21.56 -25.23
CA GLY A 450 1.10 -22.89 -24.83
C GLY A 450 -0.03 -22.90 -23.81
N VAL A 451 -0.25 -21.79 -23.08
CA VAL A 451 -1.34 -21.67 -22.11
C VAL A 451 -2.61 -21.25 -22.84
N GLN A 452 -3.59 -22.18 -22.97
CA GLN A 452 -4.81 -21.98 -23.74
C GLN A 452 -6.10 -22.23 -22.93
N THR A 453 -6.12 -23.25 -22.06
CA THR A 453 -7.32 -23.59 -21.30
C THR A 453 -7.42 -22.78 -20.00
N ASP A 454 -8.62 -22.73 -19.43
CA ASP A 454 -8.89 -22.03 -18.15
C ASP A 454 -8.06 -22.64 -17.01
N GLU A 455 -7.90 -23.96 -16.99
CA GLU A 455 -7.08 -24.67 -16.02
C GLU A 455 -5.60 -24.27 -16.13
N GLN A 456 -5.09 -24.14 -17.35
CA GLN A 456 -3.71 -23.70 -17.60
C GLN A 456 -3.49 -22.25 -17.17
N TRP A 457 -4.45 -21.37 -17.44
CA TRP A 457 -4.42 -19.99 -16.97
C TRP A 457 -4.43 -19.91 -15.44
N MET A 458 -5.30 -20.69 -14.78
CA MET A 458 -5.34 -20.73 -13.33
C MET A 458 -4.11 -21.38 -12.72
N ALA A 459 -3.51 -22.39 -13.40
CA ALA A 459 -2.22 -22.93 -12.99
C ALA A 459 -1.11 -21.87 -13.08
N HIS A 460 -1.07 -21.09 -14.18
CA HIS A 460 -0.17 -19.94 -14.29
C HIS A 460 -0.39 -18.92 -13.16
N ALA A 461 -1.64 -18.59 -12.86
CA ALA A 461 -1.96 -17.66 -11.76
C ALA A 461 -1.47 -18.18 -10.41
N ARG A 462 -1.69 -19.47 -10.11
CA ARG A 462 -1.19 -20.10 -8.87
C ARG A 462 0.33 -20.10 -8.80
N ALA A 463 1.00 -20.45 -9.91
CA ALA A 463 2.46 -20.59 -9.96
C ALA A 463 3.21 -19.24 -9.91
N THR A 464 2.67 -18.18 -10.52
CA THR A 464 3.42 -16.92 -10.74
C THR A 464 2.82 -15.69 -10.08
N GLY A 465 1.54 -15.73 -9.70
CA GLY A 465 0.87 -14.60 -9.08
C GLY A 465 1.53 -14.18 -7.76
N SER A 466 1.39 -12.92 -7.42
CA SER A 466 2.04 -12.33 -6.24
C SER A 466 1.20 -11.19 -5.66
N THR A 467 1.51 -10.81 -4.43
CA THR A 467 0.96 -9.61 -3.79
C THR A 467 1.31 -8.35 -4.59
N THR A 468 0.44 -7.34 -4.54
CA THR A 468 0.77 -5.97 -4.91
C THR A 468 1.15 -5.12 -3.70
N TYR A 469 1.30 -5.76 -2.54
CA TYR A 469 1.75 -5.15 -1.28
C TYR A 469 0.74 -4.19 -0.65
N HIS A 470 -0.57 -4.49 -0.76
CA HIS A 470 -1.68 -3.68 -0.31
C HIS A 470 -2.46 -4.25 0.89
N PRO A 471 -1.83 -4.85 1.93
CA PRO A 471 -2.57 -5.45 3.05
C PRO A 471 -3.36 -4.40 3.81
N VAL A 472 -4.64 -4.74 4.13
CA VAL A 472 -5.57 -3.90 4.86
C VAL A 472 -6.48 -4.74 5.77
N GLY A 473 -7.24 -4.09 6.63
CA GLY A 473 -8.46 -4.64 7.24
C GLY A 473 -8.29 -5.41 8.54
N THR A 474 -7.07 -5.57 9.05
CA THR A 474 -6.73 -6.45 10.18
C THR A 474 -7.09 -5.92 11.57
N ALA A 475 -7.61 -4.70 11.66
CA ALA A 475 -8.21 -4.10 12.86
C ALA A 475 -9.31 -3.13 12.37
N LYS A 476 -10.33 -3.68 11.69
CA LYS A 476 -11.28 -2.91 10.89
C LYS A 476 -12.15 -1.96 11.71
N LEU A 477 -12.46 -0.81 11.12
CA LEU A 477 -13.56 0.05 11.53
C LEU A 477 -14.88 -0.69 11.37
N GLY A 478 -15.84 -0.44 12.26
CA GLY A 478 -17.17 -0.99 12.14
C GLY A 478 -17.95 -0.98 13.42
N THR A 479 -19.17 -1.51 13.34
CA THR A 479 -20.11 -1.67 14.46
C THR A 479 -20.53 -3.11 14.67
N ASP A 480 -20.03 -4.03 13.83
CA ASP A 480 -20.29 -5.47 13.93
C ASP A 480 -19.36 -6.15 14.97
N PRO A 481 -19.67 -7.39 15.41
CA PRO A 481 -18.91 -8.09 16.45
C PRO A 481 -17.42 -8.34 16.12
N MET A 482 -17.04 -8.25 14.84
CA MET A 482 -15.65 -8.41 14.40
C MET A 482 -14.96 -7.05 14.16
N ALA A 483 -15.60 -5.93 14.48
CA ALA A 483 -14.98 -4.62 14.43
C ALA A 483 -13.99 -4.46 15.59
N ALA A 484 -12.86 -3.82 15.32
CA ALA A 484 -11.84 -3.51 16.32
C ALA A 484 -11.80 -2.03 16.69
N VAL A 485 -12.28 -1.16 15.79
CA VAL A 485 -12.17 0.28 15.92
C VAL A 485 -13.54 0.94 15.71
N ASP A 486 -13.89 1.83 16.63
CA ASP A 486 -15.09 2.67 16.52
C ASP A 486 -14.89 3.74 15.44
N PRO A 487 -15.75 3.80 14.41
CA PRO A 487 -15.60 4.74 13.29
C PRO A 487 -15.78 6.22 13.67
N LEU A 488 -16.46 6.52 14.77
CA LEU A 488 -16.71 7.91 15.16
C LEU A 488 -15.55 8.53 15.95
N SER A 489 -14.75 7.71 16.63
CA SER A 489 -13.69 8.18 17.53
C SER A 489 -12.30 7.62 17.21
N MET A 490 -12.18 6.62 16.34
CA MET A 490 -10.96 5.85 16.09
C MET A 490 -10.45 5.07 17.32
N ARG A 491 -11.25 4.97 18.39
CA ARG A 491 -10.88 4.20 19.59
C ARG A 491 -10.95 2.69 19.35
N VAL A 492 -10.04 1.98 19.97
CA VAL A 492 -10.18 0.52 20.08
C VAL A 492 -11.42 0.22 20.93
N ILE A 493 -12.34 -0.54 20.36
CA ILE A 493 -13.64 -0.81 20.98
C ILE A 493 -13.43 -1.43 22.36
N GLY A 494 -14.06 -0.82 23.38
CA GLY A 494 -14.02 -1.27 24.76
C GLY A 494 -12.78 -0.84 25.54
N LEU A 495 -11.86 -0.06 24.96
CA LEU A 495 -10.70 0.49 25.65
C LEU A 495 -10.68 2.03 25.61
N GLU A 496 -10.12 2.63 26.64
CA GLU A 496 -9.86 4.07 26.73
C GLU A 496 -8.39 4.37 26.40
N GLY A 497 -8.11 5.59 25.89
CA GLY A 497 -6.73 6.03 25.65
C GLY A 497 -5.97 5.25 24.57
N LEU A 498 -6.66 4.40 23.78
CA LEU A 498 -6.06 3.63 22.69
C LEU A 498 -6.82 3.84 21.39
N ARG A 499 -6.11 4.23 20.34
CA ARG A 499 -6.67 4.46 19.01
C ARG A 499 -5.85 3.77 17.93
N ILE A 500 -6.47 3.53 16.77
CA ILE A 500 -5.78 3.00 15.58
C ILE A 500 -6.10 3.90 14.40
N ALA A 501 -5.07 4.30 13.67
CA ALA A 501 -5.23 5.05 12.43
C ALA A 501 -4.15 4.65 11.44
N ASP A 502 -4.42 3.64 10.64
CA ASP A 502 -3.59 3.15 9.52
C ASP A 502 -4.40 2.23 8.59
N ALA A 503 -3.73 1.51 7.70
CA ALA A 503 -4.38 0.62 6.74
C ALA A 503 -5.12 -0.58 7.38
N SER A 504 -4.81 -0.93 8.65
CA SER A 504 -5.52 -1.99 9.37
C SER A 504 -6.99 -1.64 9.63
N CYS A 505 -7.32 -0.34 9.65
CA CYS A 505 -8.67 0.14 9.92
C CYS A 505 -9.66 -0.05 8.75
N MET A 506 -9.21 -0.26 7.52
CA MET A 506 -10.10 -0.35 6.36
C MET A 506 -11.10 -1.50 6.52
N PRO A 507 -12.42 -1.25 6.48
CA PRO A 507 -13.42 -2.34 6.60
C PRO A 507 -13.34 -3.33 5.45
N THR A 508 -13.17 -2.81 4.23
CA THR A 508 -13.00 -3.56 2.99
C THR A 508 -11.84 -2.97 2.18
N MET A 509 -11.44 -3.70 1.14
CA MET A 509 -10.40 -3.28 0.22
C MET A 509 -10.85 -2.08 -0.61
N VAL A 510 -9.98 -1.09 -0.82
CA VAL A 510 -10.20 0.00 -1.78
C VAL A 510 -9.71 -0.40 -3.17
N SER A 511 -10.31 0.19 -4.19
CA SER A 511 -10.04 -0.12 -5.60
C SER A 511 -8.71 0.46 -6.07
N GLY A 512 -7.63 -0.23 -5.76
CA GLY A 512 -6.26 0.08 -6.18
C GLY A 512 -5.27 0.27 -5.03
N ASN A 513 -4.23 1.05 -5.27
CA ASN A 513 -3.14 1.24 -4.30
C ASN A 513 -3.62 1.92 -3.01
N THR A 514 -3.26 1.38 -1.86
CA THR A 514 -3.86 1.72 -0.55
C THR A 514 -3.25 2.95 0.13
N TYR A 515 -2.22 3.58 -0.45
CA TYR A 515 -1.51 4.68 0.21
C TYR A 515 -2.40 5.91 0.40
N ALA A 516 -3.11 6.37 -0.65
CA ALA A 516 -3.94 7.57 -0.55
C ALA A 516 -5.08 7.40 0.45
N ALA A 517 -5.74 6.24 0.47
CA ALA A 517 -6.77 5.90 1.44
C ALA A 517 -6.22 5.90 2.88
N THR A 518 -5.04 5.28 3.10
CA THR A 518 -4.36 5.31 4.41
C THR A 518 -4.05 6.73 4.87
N ASN A 519 -3.62 7.58 3.93
CA ASN A 519 -3.34 8.98 4.21
C ASN A 519 -4.61 9.76 4.58
N ALA A 520 -5.72 9.55 3.84
CA ALA A 520 -7.01 10.17 4.13
C ALA A 520 -7.59 9.72 5.48
N ILE A 521 -7.44 8.43 5.85
CA ILE A 521 -7.80 7.92 7.17
C ILE A 521 -7.04 8.69 8.26
N ALA A 522 -5.73 8.86 8.11
CA ALA A 522 -4.92 9.57 9.10
C ALA A 522 -5.23 11.08 9.15
N GLU A 523 -5.50 11.70 8.00
CA GLU A 523 -5.96 13.09 7.94
C GLU A 523 -7.28 13.27 8.69
N LYS A 524 -8.26 12.39 8.47
CA LYS A 524 -9.54 12.43 9.19
C LYS A 524 -9.36 12.12 10.67
N ALA A 525 -8.60 11.10 11.01
CA ALA A 525 -8.30 10.74 12.39
C ALA A 525 -7.67 11.92 13.16
N SER A 526 -6.86 12.74 12.50
CA SER A 526 -6.26 13.93 13.13
C SER A 526 -7.27 14.98 13.61
N ASP A 527 -8.48 15.00 13.04
CA ASP A 527 -9.58 15.86 13.48
C ASP A 527 -10.44 15.15 14.54
N LEU A 528 -10.68 13.84 14.41
CA LEU A 528 -11.49 13.06 15.35
C LEU A 528 -10.80 12.87 16.72
N ILE A 529 -9.49 12.63 16.73
CA ILE A 529 -8.71 12.33 17.95
C ILE A 529 -8.76 13.47 18.96
N PRO A 530 -8.49 14.75 18.62
CA PRO A 530 -8.56 15.86 19.56
C PRO A 530 -9.99 16.22 19.97
N ALA A 531 -10.99 15.88 19.16
CA ALA A 531 -12.38 16.25 19.37
C ALA A 531 -13.10 15.36 20.41
N THR A 532 -12.56 14.17 20.68
CA THR A 532 -13.14 13.15 21.57
C THR A 532 -12.15 12.74 22.66
#